data_9f9fbc6d6977bad026facf3c7eebc012
#
_entry.id   9f9fbc6d6977bad026facf3c7eebc012
#
_cell.length_a   1.000
_cell.length_b   1.000
_cell.length_c   1.000
_cell.angle_alpha   90.00
_cell.angle_beta   90.00
_cell.angle_gamma   90.00
#
_symmetry.space_group_name_H-M   'P 1'
#
loop_
_entity.id
_entity.type
_entity.pdbx_description
1 polymer ?
#
loop_
_entity_poly.entity_id
_entity_poly.type
_entity_poly.pdbx_seq_one_letter_code
_entity_poly.pdbx_strand_id
1 'polypeptide(L)'
;MGKARLSIMKIKVAICTTDTQYSERLVHYFQEHYYDKFTWNIFTDITYLLDFCGQKDVDIVLLGEEMAREAETFSIGAGKNYVWAYLAADMEAEETGVEVQRIVKYCRADKLYRSLLELYSQKENVHYQSGTIADSKTDIYAFVSAAGGVGTSTIACAMAQSYAKFENVLYINLENIGAPHLVFAEDDKDGLEEVIFALKSRRRALELKIASSVSRDQSGVYFLGGSRNALDVMELTWNDLRELLTALRQMKEYDKVILDIGTGMGEKEIAAMTCAGRVIAVTGDSEVCRIKFERYISALQSVEEQRKADICSKMLLVYNKVPRTEQLPEQQCQVRVAGCFPRIENGDYSGIVGRIAGMEMIHNMR
;
A
#
# COMPACT_ATOMS: atom_id res chain seq x y z
N MET A 1 -24.80 26.29 15.35
CA MET A 1 -24.28 26.18 13.98
C MET A 1 -23.95 24.72 13.73
N GLY A 2 -24.80 24.05 12.94
CA GLY A 2 -24.72 22.61 12.71
C GLY A 2 -23.52 22.24 11.84
N LYS A 3 -22.67 21.35 12.34
CA LYS A 3 -21.66 20.68 11.53
C LYS A 3 -22.41 19.75 10.55
N ALA A 4 -22.39 20.08 9.26
CA ALA A 4 -22.82 19.17 8.23
C ALA A 4 -21.94 17.91 8.30
N ARG A 5 -22.48 16.78 8.77
CA ARG A 5 -21.89 15.46 8.61
C ARG A 5 -21.91 15.15 7.10
N LEU A 6 -20.77 15.28 6.44
CA LEU A 6 -20.58 14.68 5.13
C LEU A 6 -20.79 13.17 5.30
N SER A 7 -21.85 12.66 4.70
CA SER A 7 -22.18 11.23 4.69
C SER A 7 -21.12 10.54 3.82
N ILE A 8 -20.23 9.78 4.47
CA ILE A 8 -19.31 8.87 3.78
C ILE A 8 -20.17 7.85 3.05
N MET A 9 -20.08 7.75 1.73
CA MET A 9 -20.76 6.70 0.96
C MET A 9 -20.08 5.36 1.25
N LYS A 10 -20.70 4.55 2.12
CA LYS A 10 -20.24 3.19 2.40
C LYS A 10 -20.61 2.26 1.26
N ILE A 11 -19.74 1.29 0.96
CA ILE A 11 -20.02 0.21 0.03
C ILE A 11 -21.15 -0.66 0.60
N LYS A 12 -22.24 -0.80 -0.14
CA LYS A 12 -23.43 -1.53 0.28
C LYS A 12 -23.33 -2.97 -0.17
N VAL A 13 -23.13 -3.87 0.78
CA VAL A 13 -22.97 -5.31 0.53
C VAL A 13 -24.22 -6.05 0.97
N ALA A 14 -24.77 -6.89 0.10
CA ALA A 14 -25.80 -7.85 0.40
C ALA A 14 -25.21 -9.27 0.32
N ILE A 15 -25.35 -10.05 1.38
CA ILE A 15 -24.91 -11.44 1.44
C ILE A 15 -26.11 -12.36 1.57
N CYS A 16 -26.19 -13.39 0.71
CA CYS A 16 -27.22 -14.42 0.77
C CYS A 16 -26.57 -15.81 0.88
N THR A 17 -26.78 -16.46 2.01
CA THR A 17 -26.24 -17.80 2.30
C THR A 17 -27.07 -18.49 3.37
N THR A 18 -27.17 -19.82 3.30
CA THR A 18 -27.79 -20.63 4.35
C THR A 18 -26.91 -20.75 5.61
N ASP A 19 -25.60 -20.46 5.47
CA ASP A 19 -24.65 -20.45 6.59
C ASP A 19 -24.76 -19.13 7.40
N THR A 20 -25.79 -19.07 8.25
CA THR A 20 -26.08 -17.88 9.07
C THR A 20 -24.97 -17.58 10.07
N GLN A 21 -24.32 -18.62 10.62
CA GLN A 21 -23.22 -18.43 11.58
C GLN A 21 -22.03 -17.75 10.92
N TYR A 22 -21.70 -18.13 9.71
CA TYR A 22 -20.62 -17.49 8.95
C TYR A 22 -20.95 -16.04 8.64
N SER A 23 -22.13 -15.78 8.06
CA SER A 23 -22.54 -14.43 7.66
C SER A 23 -22.62 -13.46 8.85
N GLU A 24 -23.15 -13.90 9.98
CA GLU A 24 -23.21 -13.09 11.21
C GLU A 24 -21.81 -12.75 11.76
N ARG A 25 -20.90 -13.74 11.85
CA ARG A 25 -19.51 -13.52 12.29
C ARG A 25 -18.75 -12.60 11.35
N LEU A 26 -18.92 -12.78 10.04
CA LEU A 26 -18.31 -11.96 9.02
C LEU A 26 -18.75 -10.49 9.17
N VAL A 27 -20.05 -10.27 9.21
CA VAL A 27 -20.63 -8.93 9.33
C VAL A 27 -20.22 -8.27 10.63
N HIS A 28 -20.23 -9.00 11.74
CA HIS A 28 -19.76 -8.50 13.04
C HIS A 28 -18.30 -8.03 12.96
N TYR A 29 -17.40 -8.88 12.41
CA TYR A 29 -16.00 -8.51 12.22
C TYR A 29 -15.82 -7.25 11.38
N PHE A 30 -16.53 -7.14 10.24
CA PHE A 30 -16.44 -5.97 9.38
C PHE A 30 -17.06 -4.72 10.02
N GLN A 31 -18.07 -4.86 10.85
CA GLN A 31 -18.64 -3.74 11.62
C GLN A 31 -17.71 -3.25 12.72
N GLU A 32 -16.88 -4.09 13.31
CA GLU A 32 -15.88 -3.68 14.31
C GLU A 32 -14.64 -3.05 13.67
N HIS A 33 -14.14 -3.58 12.55
CA HIS A 33 -12.85 -3.21 11.98
C HIS A 33 -12.95 -2.28 10.76
N TYR A 34 -14.08 -2.26 10.06
CA TYR A 34 -14.31 -1.50 8.81
C TYR A 34 -15.69 -0.82 8.80
N TYR A 35 -16.16 -0.35 9.97
CA TYR A 35 -17.50 0.24 10.15
C TYR A 35 -17.78 1.46 9.26
N ASP A 36 -16.75 2.17 8.86
CA ASP A 36 -16.79 3.36 8.00
C ASP A 36 -16.80 3.03 6.50
N LYS A 37 -16.40 1.80 6.13
CA LYS A 37 -16.23 1.37 4.73
C LYS A 37 -17.44 0.62 4.17
N PHE A 38 -18.12 -0.18 4.96
CA PHE A 38 -19.16 -1.08 4.50
C PHE A 38 -20.48 -0.92 5.26
N THR A 39 -21.57 -1.20 4.53
CA THR A 39 -22.91 -1.44 5.10
C THR A 39 -23.38 -2.80 4.63
N TRP A 40 -23.83 -3.65 5.55
CA TRP A 40 -24.16 -5.04 5.30
C TRP A 40 -25.62 -5.33 5.46
N ASN A 41 -26.17 -6.19 4.58
CA ASN A 41 -27.49 -6.78 4.69
C ASN A 41 -27.38 -8.28 4.49
N ILE A 42 -27.98 -9.08 5.38
CA ILE A 42 -27.90 -10.55 5.39
C ILE A 42 -29.25 -11.12 4.95
N PHE A 43 -29.20 -12.09 4.05
CA PHE A 43 -30.35 -12.82 3.54
C PHE A 43 -30.05 -14.32 3.58
N THR A 44 -31.09 -15.13 3.79
CA THR A 44 -31.05 -16.58 3.75
C THR A 44 -31.89 -17.15 2.59
N ASP A 45 -32.58 -16.28 1.88
CA ASP A 45 -33.43 -16.63 0.74
C ASP A 45 -33.20 -15.63 -0.39
N ILE A 46 -33.03 -16.15 -1.59
CA ILE A 46 -32.66 -15.37 -2.78
C ILE A 46 -33.79 -14.45 -3.26
N THR A 47 -35.04 -14.83 -3.02
CA THR A 47 -36.20 -14.02 -3.39
C THR A 47 -36.24 -12.72 -2.61
N TYR A 48 -36.00 -12.76 -1.31
CA TYR A 48 -35.90 -11.56 -0.48
C TYR A 48 -34.69 -10.69 -0.84
N LEU A 49 -33.56 -11.32 -1.19
CA LEU A 49 -32.41 -10.59 -1.72
C LEU A 49 -32.76 -9.83 -2.99
N LEU A 50 -33.45 -10.48 -3.95
CA LEU A 50 -33.80 -9.85 -5.23
C LEU A 50 -34.80 -8.72 -5.07
N ASP A 51 -35.80 -8.89 -4.20
CA ASP A 51 -36.76 -7.83 -3.85
C ASP A 51 -36.03 -6.64 -3.22
N PHE A 52 -35.07 -6.89 -2.33
CA PHE A 52 -34.26 -5.84 -1.72
C PHE A 52 -33.41 -5.11 -2.76
N CYS A 53 -32.73 -5.82 -3.65
CA CYS A 53 -31.94 -5.25 -4.74
C CYS A 53 -32.79 -4.46 -5.77
N GLY A 54 -34.08 -4.78 -5.87
CA GLY A 54 -35.03 -4.04 -6.70
C GLY A 54 -35.50 -2.73 -6.09
N GLN A 55 -35.44 -2.59 -4.75
CA GLN A 55 -35.95 -1.44 -4.00
C GLN A 55 -34.85 -0.55 -3.42
N LYS A 56 -33.66 -1.08 -3.20
CA LYS A 56 -32.53 -0.40 -2.57
C LYS A 56 -31.29 -0.50 -3.45
N ASP A 57 -30.47 0.53 -3.37
CA ASP A 57 -29.15 0.49 -4.00
C ASP A 57 -28.27 -0.51 -3.27
N VAL A 58 -27.70 -1.45 -4.02
CA VAL A 58 -26.70 -2.43 -3.59
C VAL A 58 -25.50 -2.28 -4.51
N ASP A 59 -24.31 -2.40 -3.94
CA ASP A 59 -23.07 -2.31 -4.71
C ASP A 59 -22.48 -3.68 -5.01
N ILE A 60 -22.49 -4.56 -4.02
CA ILE A 60 -21.94 -5.92 -4.09
C ILE A 60 -22.99 -6.90 -3.59
N VAL A 61 -23.17 -7.98 -4.34
CA VAL A 61 -23.95 -9.15 -3.92
C VAL A 61 -23.03 -10.34 -3.76
N LEU A 62 -23.02 -10.95 -2.59
CA LEU A 62 -22.29 -12.18 -2.29
C LEU A 62 -23.28 -13.32 -2.13
N LEU A 63 -23.09 -14.40 -2.87
CA LEU A 63 -23.96 -15.58 -2.83
C LEU A 63 -23.19 -16.79 -2.31
N GLY A 64 -23.73 -17.50 -1.34
CA GLY A 64 -23.21 -18.82 -1.00
C GLY A 64 -23.29 -19.76 -2.20
N GLU A 65 -22.29 -20.65 -2.41
CA GLU A 65 -22.31 -21.60 -3.52
C GLU A 65 -23.53 -22.53 -3.49
N GLU A 66 -24.09 -22.76 -2.33
CA GLU A 66 -25.34 -23.51 -2.14
C GLU A 66 -26.54 -22.88 -2.85
N MET A 67 -26.48 -21.57 -3.17
CA MET A 67 -27.52 -20.83 -3.90
C MET A 67 -27.31 -20.83 -5.42
N ALA A 68 -26.28 -21.52 -5.95
CA ALA A 68 -25.89 -21.43 -7.37
C ALA A 68 -27.05 -21.81 -8.33
N ARG A 69 -27.80 -22.86 -8.04
CA ARG A 69 -28.93 -23.30 -8.89
C ARG A 69 -30.05 -22.25 -8.93
N GLU A 70 -30.33 -21.60 -7.81
CA GLU A 70 -31.35 -20.56 -7.72
C GLU A 70 -30.85 -19.29 -8.42
N ALA A 71 -29.56 -18.95 -8.28
CA ALA A 71 -28.92 -17.81 -8.93
C ALA A 71 -29.00 -17.90 -10.46
N GLU A 72 -28.78 -19.08 -11.05
CA GLU A 72 -28.97 -19.33 -12.49
C GLU A 72 -30.43 -19.15 -12.91
N THR A 73 -31.36 -19.68 -12.14
CA THR A 73 -32.80 -19.59 -12.44
C THR A 73 -33.27 -18.13 -12.47
N PHE A 74 -32.77 -17.28 -11.57
CA PHE A 74 -33.15 -15.88 -11.48
C PHE A 74 -32.28 -14.94 -12.31
N SER A 75 -31.30 -15.45 -13.08
CA SER A 75 -30.38 -14.66 -13.92
C SER A 75 -29.74 -13.47 -13.15
N ILE A 76 -29.18 -13.77 -11.98
CA ILE A 76 -28.54 -12.75 -11.13
C ILE A 76 -27.39 -12.09 -11.90
N GLY A 77 -27.30 -10.77 -11.82
CA GLY A 77 -26.27 -9.96 -12.45
C GLY A 77 -26.58 -9.48 -13.87
N ALA A 78 -27.55 -10.06 -14.57
CA ALA A 78 -27.88 -9.60 -15.91
C ALA A 78 -28.58 -8.23 -15.90
N GLY A 79 -27.91 -7.18 -16.42
CA GLY A 79 -28.44 -5.84 -16.53
C GLY A 79 -28.67 -5.11 -15.19
N LYS A 80 -28.05 -5.53 -14.09
CA LYS A 80 -28.18 -4.94 -12.76
C LYS A 80 -27.02 -3.97 -12.45
N ASN A 81 -27.28 -3.01 -11.58
CA ASN A 81 -26.32 -1.99 -11.17
C ASN A 81 -25.47 -2.41 -9.94
N TYR A 82 -25.24 -3.71 -9.77
CA TYR A 82 -24.36 -4.28 -8.75
C TYR A 82 -23.41 -5.30 -9.36
N VAL A 83 -22.26 -5.48 -8.73
CA VAL A 83 -21.33 -6.58 -9.03
C VAL A 83 -21.57 -7.73 -8.07
N TRP A 84 -21.29 -8.97 -8.48
CA TRP A 84 -21.58 -10.12 -7.65
C TRP A 84 -20.52 -11.22 -7.74
N ALA A 85 -20.43 -12.03 -6.69
CA ALA A 85 -19.51 -13.15 -6.62
C ALA A 85 -20.09 -14.27 -5.77
N TYR A 86 -19.62 -15.52 -6.01
CA TYR A 86 -19.87 -16.61 -5.10
C TYR A 86 -18.91 -16.59 -3.89
N LEU A 87 -19.46 -16.94 -2.71
CA LEU A 87 -18.68 -17.31 -1.53
C LEU A 87 -18.45 -18.80 -1.55
N ALA A 88 -17.25 -19.23 -1.94
CA ALA A 88 -16.84 -20.61 -2.13
C ALA A 88 -16.04 -21.13 -0.94
N ALA A 89 -16.07 -22.43 -0.70
CA ALA A 89 -15.22 -23.07 0.31
C ALA A 89 -13.75 -23.12 -0.15
N ASP A 90 -13.51 -23.29 -1.46
CA ASP A 90 -12.21 -23.30 -2.10
C ASP A 90 -12.27 -22.62 -3.48
N MET A 91 -11.12 -22.58 -4.19
CA MET A 91 -11.01 -21.99 -5.53
C MET A 91 -11.17 -23.01 -6.67
N GLU A 92 -11.29 -24.30 -6.35
CA GLU A 92 -11.48 -25.34 -7.37
C GLU A 92 -12.90 -25.26 -7.93
N ALA A 93 -12.99 -24.98 -9.22
CA ALA A 93 -14.24 -24.83 -9.93
C ALA A 93 -14.78 -26.17 -10.38
N GLU A 94 -16.04 -26.52 -10.06
CA GLU A 94 -16.82 -27.30 -11.00
C GLU A 94 -17.08 -26.43 -12.25
N GLU A 95 -16.84 -26.97 -13.44
CA GLU A 95 -17.04 -26.30 -14.74
C GLU A 95 -18.52 -25.94 -14.95
N THR A 96 -18.96 -24.86 -14.32
CA THR A 96 -20.16 -24.16 -14.74
C THR A 96 -19.73 -23.15 -15.79
N GLY A 97 -20.21 -23.27 -17.01
CA GLY A 97 -19.75 -22.54 -18.20
C GLY A 97 -19.95 -21.02 -18.21
N VAL A 98 -20.03 -20.38 -17.04
CA VAL A 98 -20.07 -18.95 -16.82
C VAL A 98 -18.90 -18.58 -15.92
N GLU A 99 -18.04 -17.68 -16.40
CA GLU A 99 -16.89 -17.14 -15.66
C GLU A 99 -17.38 -16.19 -14.55
N VAL A 100 -17.83 -16.76 -13.42
CA VAL A 100 -18.30 -16.01 -12.26
C VAL A 100 -17.19 -15.92 -11.23
N GLN A 101 -16.94 -14.71 -10.73
CA GLN A 101 -15.92 -14.47 -9.72
C GLN A 101 -16.26 -15.22 -8.42
N ARG A 102 -15.24 -15.86 -7.82
CA ARG A 102 -15.34 -16.60 -6.57
C ARG A 102 -14.49 -15.95 -5.50
N ILE A 103 -15.01 -15.90 -4.28
CA ILE A 103 -14.30 -15.40 -3.10
C ILE A 103 -14.26 -16.53 -2.08
N VAL A 104 -13.07 -16.87 -1.59
CA VAL A 104 -12.91 -17.94 -0.61
C VAL A 104 -13.52 -17.55 0.73
N LYS A 105 -14.44 -18.38 1.22
CA LYS A 105 -15.24 -18.16 2.43
C LYS A 105 -14.38 -18.15 3.69
N TYR A 106 -13.49 -19.11 3.84
CA TYR A 106 -12.66 -19.30 5.03
C TYR A 106 -11.23 -18.81 4.82
N CYS A 107 -11.09 -17.54 4.49
CA CYS A 107 -9.80 -16.88 4.38
C CYS A 107 -9.60 -15.82 5.49
N ARG A 108 -8.40 -15.25 5.57
CA ARG A 108 -8.14 -14.11 6.47
C ARG A 108 -9.03 -12.94 6.08
N ALA A 109 -9.50 -12.20 7.08
CA ALA A 109 -10.44 -11.09 6.86
C ALA A 109 -9.89 -9.97 5.98
N ASP A 110 -8.57 -9.71 6.04
CA ASP A 110 -7.89 -8.76 5.14
C ASP A 110 -7.89 -9.22 3.68
N LYS A 111 -7.83 -10.54 3.42
CA LYS A 111 -7.96 -11.09 2.08
C LYS A 111 -9.38 -10.89 1.54
N LEU A 112 -10.38 -11.15 2.37
CA LEU A 112 -11.77 -10.93 2.00
C LEU A 112 -12.05 -9.43 1.76
N TYR A 113 -11.53 -8.55 2.61
CA TYR A 113 -11.62 -7.10 2.43
C TYR A 113 -11.09 -6.67 1.06
N ARG A 114 -9.89 -7.14 0.67
CA ARG A 114 -9.30 -6.85 -0.65
C ARG A 114 -10.16 -7.38 -1.80
N SER A 115 -10.65 -8.61 -1.69
CA SER A 115 -11.52 -9.21 -2.73
C SER A 115 -12.82 -8.42 -2.91
N LEU A 116 -13.39 -7.87 -1.83
CA LEU A 116 -14.56 -6.99 -1.92
C LEU A 116 -14.26 -5.66 -2.62
N LEU A 117 -13.10 -5.04 -2.34
CA LEU A 117 -12.70 -3.81 -3.02
C LEU A 117 -12.42 -4.06 -4.52
N GLU A 118 -11.77 -5.18 -4.85
CA GLU A 118 -11.52 -5.57 -6.22
C GLU A 118 -12.84 -5.80 -6.98
N LEU A 119 -13.78 -6.53 -6.39
CA LEU A 119 -15.11 -6.73 -6.95
C LEU A 119 -15.84 -5.39 -7.15
N TYR A 120 -15.79 -4.50 -6.16
CA TYR A 120 -16.40 -3.17 -6.26
C TYR A 120 -15.76 -2.31 -7.35
N SER A 121 -14.46 -2.44 -7.59
CA SER A 121 -13.75 -1.70 -8.64
C SER A 121 -14.23 -2.03 -10.06
N GLN A 122 -14.89 -3.16 -10.26
CA GLN A 122 -15.46 -3.57 -11.55
C GLN A 122 -16.78 -2.87 -11.88
N LYS A 123 -17.41 -2.23 -10.90
CA LYS A 123 -18.63 -1.46 -11.10
C LYS A 123 -18.32 -0.19 -11.90
N GLU A 124 -19.09 0.09 -12.95
CA GLU A 124 -18.93 1.31 -13.75
C GLU A 124 -19.18 2.58 -12.91
N ASN A 125 -18.33 3.61 -13.11
CA ASN A 125 -18.46 4.95 -12.48
C ASN A 125 -18.28 5.01 -10.95
N VAL A 126 -17.46 4.17 -10.38
CA VAL A 126 -17.15 4.24 -8.95
C VAL A 126 -16.07 5.28 -8.66
N HIS A 127 -16.37 6.23 -7.78
CA HIS A 127 -15.39 7.09 -7.12
C HIS A 127 -15.18 6.57 -5.69
N TYR A 128 -14.00 6.04 -5.41
CA TYR A 128 -13.64 5.67 -4.05
C TYR A 128 -13.43 6.92 -3.22
N GLN A 129 -14.27 7.10 -2.19
CA GLN A 129 -14.06 8.11 -1.17
C GLN A 129 -13.60 7.41 0.10
N SER A 130 -12.33 7.54 0.44
CA SER A 130 -11.85 7.06 1.73
C SER A 130 -12.48 7.87 2.85
N GLY A 131 -12.80 7.19 3.95
CA GLY A 131 -13.37 7.81 5.12
C GLY A 131 -12.49 8.94 5.64
N THR A 132 -13.07 10.10 5.86
CA THR A 132 -12.39 11.29 6.36
C THR A 132 -11.89 11.06 7.78
N ILE A 133 -10.60 10.83 7.93
CA ILE A 133 -9.90 11.27 9.12
C ILE A 133 -9.56 12.74 8.85
N ALA A 134 -10.00 13.62 9.75
CA ALA A 134 -9.89 15.07 9.60
C ALA A 134 -8.44 15.47 9.32
N ASP A 135 -8.24 16.30 8.28
CA ASP A 135 -7.06 17.13 7.99
C ASP A 135 -5.65 16.48 8.13
N SER A 136 -5.53 15.15 8.08
CA SER A 136 -4.21 14.51 8.13
C SER A 136 -3.53 14.61 6.77
N LYS A 137 -2.44 15.34 6.74
CA LYS A 137 -1.55 15.45 5.59
C LYS A 137 -0.69 14.19 5.56
N THR A 138 -0.82 13.36 4.53
CA THR A 138 0.07 12.22 4.32
C THR A 138 1.51 12.69 4.12
N ASP A 139 2.41 12.32 5.02
CA ASP A 139 3.85 12.61 4.92
C ASP A 139 4.54 11.55 4.06
N ILE A 140 5.22 11.96 3.00
CA ILE A 140 5.94 11.06 2.10
C ILE A 140 7.45 11.18 2.35
N TYR A 141 8.09 10.04 2.59
CA TYR A 141 9.53 9.89 2.80
C TYR A 141 10.14 9.09 1.65
N ALA A 142 11.17 9.62 1.01
CA ALA A 142 11.93 8.93 -0.04
C ALA A 142 13.29 8.49 0.50
N PHE A 143 13.56 7.19 0.52
CA PHE A 143 14.84 6.62 0.96
C PHE A 143 15.73 6.34 -0.25
N VAL A 144 16.91 6.93 -0.24
CA VAL A 144 17.87 6.88 -1.36
C VAL A 144 19.28 6.60 -0.87
N SER A 145 20.15 6.17 -1.77
CA SER A 145 21.58 6.11 -1.51
C SER A 145 22.41 6.34 -2.78
N ALA A 146 23.60 6.87 -2.60
CA ALA A 146 24.60 7.04 -3.66
C ALA A 146 25.44 5.77 -3.89
N ALA A 147 25.37 4.80 -2.99
CA ALA A 147 26.15 3.56 -3.04
C ALA A 147 25.26 2.36 -2.66
N GLY A 148 25.39 1.28 -3.41
CA GLY A 148 24.70 0.03 -3.10
C GLY A 148 25.22 -0.62 -1.81
N GLY A 149 24.39 -1.42 -1.15
CA GLY A 149 24.75 -2.22 0.02
C GLY A 149 24.93 -1.46 1.33
N VAL A 150 24.66 -0.15 1.38
CA VAL A 150 24.75 0.66 2.61
C VAL A 150 23.56 0.42 3.56
N GLY A 151 22.50 -0.28 3.12
CA GLY A 151 21.34 -0.65 3.95
C GLY A 151 20.20 0.34 3.90
N THR A 152 19.96 0.98 2.76
CA THR A 152 18.83 1.89 2.52
C THR A 152 17.50 1.24 2.87
N SER A 153 17.21 0.08 2.27
CA SER A 153 16.00 -0.71 2.52
C SER A 153 15.88 -1.15 3.99
N THR A 154 17.02 -1.45 4.64
CA THR A 154 17.03 -1.78 6.07
C THR A 154 16.53 -0.62 6.94
N ILE A 155 17.03 0.60 6.68
CA ILE A 155 16.60 1.80 7.43
C ILE A 155 15.15 2.18 7.07
N ALA A 156 14.75 2.07 5.79
CA ALA A 156 13.38 2.33 5.35
C ALA A 156 12.38 1.38 6.03
N CYS A 157 12.64 0.07 6.02
CA CYS A 157 11.81 -0.92 6.71
C CYS A 157 11.78 -0.68 8.22
N ALA A 158 12.92 -0.36 8.84
CA ALA A 158 13.00 -0.08 10.27
C ALA A 158 12.17 1.15 10.66
N MET A 159 12.21 2.20 9.85
CA MET A 159 11.36 3.37 10.04
C MET A 159 9.89 3.01 9.90
N ALA A 160 9.52 2.20 8.90
CA ALA A 160 8.15 1.74 8.72
C ALA A 160 7.63 1.01 9.95
N GLN A 161 8.38 0.03 10.46
CA GLN A 161 8.01 -0.73 11.66
C GLN A 161 7.96 0.14 12.93
N SER A 162 8.87 1.11 13.07
CA SER A 162 8.88 1.99 14.24
C SER A 162 7.64 2.88 14.30
N TYR A 163 7.26 3.48 13.17
CA TYR A 163 6.10 4.38 13.10
C TYR A 163 4.76 3.64 13.05
N ALA A 164 4.70 2.42 12.51
CA ALA A 164 3.48 1.62 12.45
C ALA A 164 2.89 1.26 13.82
N LYS A 165 3.66 1.45 14.90
CA LYS A 165 3.18 1.31 16.29
C LYS A 165 2.15 2.37 16.68
N PHE A 166 2.13 3.52 16.01
CA PHE A 166 1.33 4.68 16.39
C PHE A 166 0.57 5.33 15.22
N GLU A 167 0.95 5.03 13.99
CA GLU A 167 0.47 5.68 12.77
C GLU A 167 0.19 4.63 11.68
N ASN A 168 -0.66 4.95 10.73
CA ASN A 168 -0.85 4.11 9.54
C ASN A 168 0.28 4.37 8.54
N VAL A 169 1.18 3.42 8.40
CA VAL A 169 2.36 3.54 7.55
C VAL A 169 2.27 2.61 6.36
N LEU A 170 2.39 3.15 5.15
CA LEU A 170 2.50 2.37 3.92
C LEU A 170 3.96 2.35 3.44
N TYR A 171 4.53 1.17 3.30
CA TYR A 171 5.84 0.95 2.69
C TYR A 171 5.68 0.50 1.23
N ILE A 172 6.43 1.14 0.33
CA ILE A 172 6.48 0.80 -1.10
C ILE A 172 7.93 0.65 -1.53
N ASN A 173 8.29 -0.55 -1.99
CA ASN A 173 9.60 -0.78 -2.57
C ASN A 173 9.58 -0.44 -4.07
N LEU A 174 10.37 0.55 -4.46
CA LEU A 174 10.54 1.03 -5.84
C LEU A 174 11.93 0.69 -6.39
N GLU A 175 12.73 -0.13 -5.70
CA GLU A 175 13.96 -0.67 -6.25
C GLU A 175 13.67 -1.54 -7.48
N ASN A 176 14.52 -1.46 -8.48
CA ASN A 176 14.38 -2.31 -9.68
C ASN A 176 14.43 -3.80 -9.34
N ILE A 177 15.24 -4.15 -8.33
CA ILE A 177 15.39 -5.51 -7.81
C ILE A 177 15.28 -5.42 -6.28
N GLY A 178 14.09 -5.35 -5.76
CA GLY A 178 13.82 -5.27 -4.33
C GLY A 178 13.46 -6.63 -3.73
N ALA A 179 13.59 -6.75 -2.41
CA ALA A 179 13.25 -7.95 -1.65
C ALA A 179 12.44 -7.62 -0.37
N PRO A 180 11.30 -6.93 -0.46
CA PRO A 180 10.50 -6.55 0.71
C PRO A 180 9.98 -7.75 1.50
N HIS A 181 9.77 -8.90 0.85
CA HIS A 181 9.32 -10.15 1.44
C HIS A 181 10.28 -10.72 2.52
N LEU A 182 11.53 -10.26 2.58
CA LEU A 182 12.45 -10.63 3.66
C LEU A 182 12.11 -9.99 5.00
N VAL A 183 11.28 -8.93 4.99
CA VAL A 183 10.86 -8.19 6.19
C VAL A 183 9.36 -8.28 6.42
N PHE A 184 8.58 -8.11 5.36
CA PHE A 184 7.13 -8.11 5.41
C PHE A 184 6.62 -9.40 4.76
N ALA A 185 5.90 -10.20 5.54
CA ALA A 185 5.38 -11.47 5.05
C ALA A 185 4.33 -11.23 3.95
N GLU A 186 4.61 -11.71 2.76
CA GLU A 186 3.69 -11.68 1.62
C GLU A 186 2.72 -12.87 1.68
N ASP A 187 1.43 -12.59 1.54
CA ASP A 187 0.46 -13.56 1.05
C ASP A 187 0.51 -13.49 -0.49
N ASP A 188 1.16 -14.42 -1.15
CA ASP A 188 1.18 -14.82 -2.58
C ASP A 188 0.60 -13.88 -3.66
N LYS A 189 0.60 -12.54 -3.49
CA LYS A 189 -0.05 -11.60 -4.41
C LYS A 189 0.85 -10.47 -4.91
N ASP A 190 0.62 -10.16 -6.16
CA ASP A 190 1.29 -9.17 -7.00
C ASP A 190 0.89 -7.73 -6.62
N GLY A 191 1.27 -7.24 -5.44
CA GLY A 191 0.81 -5.97 -4.91
C GLY A 191 1.19 -4.76 -5.78
N LEU A 192 2.48 -4.52 -5.97
CA LEU A 192 2.99 -3.38 -6.73
C LEU A 192 2.76 -3.55 -8.24
N GLU A 193 2.90 -4.76 -8.77
CA GLU A 193 2.70 -5.08 -10.18
C GLU A 193 1.30 -4.70 -10.67
N GLU A 194 0.28 -5.04 -9.89
CA GLU A 194 -1.11 -4.70 -10.17
C GLU A 194 -1.39 -3.19 -10.15
N VAL A 195 -0.74 -2.46 -9.25
CA VAL A 195 -0.83 -0.99 -9.20
C VAL A 195 -0.14 -0.37 -10.41
N ILE A 196 1.04 -0.87 -10.81
CA ILE A 196 1.75 -0.42 -12.02
C ILE A 196 0.90 -0.68 -13.27
N PHE A 197 0.28 -1.86 -13.37
CA PHE A 197 -0.61 -2.17 -14.47
C PHE A 197 -1.81 -1.21 -14.55
N ALA A 198 -2.42 -0.87 -13.41
CA ALA A 198 -3.51 0.09 -13.34
C ALA A 198 -3.09 1.49 -13.79
N LEU A 199 -1.90 1.95 -13.35
CA LEU A 199 -1.31 3.22 -13.79
C LEU A 199 -1.09 3.25 -15.32
N LYS A 200 -0.43 2.22 -15.87
CA LYS A 200 -0.15 2.13 -17.32
C LYS A 200 -1.40 2.03 -18.17
N SER A 201 -2.41 1.32 -17.68
CA SER A 201 -3.69 1.13 -18.37
C SER A 201 -4.62 2.34 -18.24
N ARG A 202 -4.23 3.41 -17.51
CA ARG A 202 -5.05 4.60 -17.22
C ARG A 202 -6.45 4.21 -16.72
N ARG A 203 -6.54 3.16 -15.91
CA ARG A 203 -7.83 2.69 -15.37
C ARG A 203 -8.40 3.73 -14.42
N ARG A 204 -9.71 3.94 -14.53
CA ARG A 204 -10.47 4.68 -13.52
C ARG A 204 -10.42 3.88 -12.20
N ALA A 205 -10.32 4.59 -11.08
CA ALA A 205 -10.27 4.00 -9.73
C ALA A 205 -8.90 3.41 -9.31
N LEU A 206 -7.81 4.16 -9.57
CA LEU A 206 -6.46 3.80 -9.08
C LEU A 206 -6.44 3.60 -7.55
N GLU A 207 -7.16 4.44 -6.80
CA GLU A 207 -7.24 4.36 -5.34
C GLU A 207 -7.82 3.02 -4.86
N LEU A 208 -8.85 2.50 -5.54
CA LEU A 208 -9.41 1.18 -5.23
C LEU A 208 -8.41 0.07 -5.52
N LYS A 209 -7.66 0.18 -6.63
CA LYS A 209 -6.65 -0.81 -6.97
C LYS A 209 -5.52 -0.80 -5.95
N ILE A 210 -5.05 0.39 -5.52
CA ILE A 210 -4.08 0.51 -4.43
C ILE A 210 -4.63 -0.16 -3.16
N ALA A 211 -5.85 0.20 -2.74
CA ALA A 211 -6.46 -0.34 -1.53
C ALA A 211 -6.63 -1.87 -1.57
N SER A 212 -6.95 -2.45 -2.74
CA SER A 212 -7.07 -3.90 -2.92
C SER A 212 -5.72 -4.63 -2.99
N SER A 213 -4.65 -3.94 -3.39
CA SER A 213 -3.31 -4.52 -3.55
C SER A 213 -2.45 -4.43 -2.29
N VAL A 214 -2.78 -3.53 -1.36
CA VAL A 214 -2.03 -3.35 -0.11
C VAL A 214 -2.26 -4.51 0.84
N SER A 215 -1.19 -5.05 1.41
CA SER A 215 -1.20 -6.04 2.49
C SER A 215 -0.83 -5.37 3.82
N ARG A 216 -1.12 -6.02 4.94
CA ARG A 216 -0.70 -5.58 6.27
C ARG A 216 0.11 -6.67 6.96
N ASP A 217 1.32 -6.33 7.37
CA ASP A 217 2.21 -7.23 8.09
C ASP A 217 1.86 -7.33 9.59
N GLN A 218 2.40 -8.35 10.27
CA GLN A 218 2.24 -8.55 11.72
C GLN A 218 2.80 -7.37 12.55
N SER A 219 3.79 -6.64 12.03
CA SER A 219 4.32 -5.42 12.66
C SER A 219 3.36 -4.22 12.54
N GLY A 220 2.25 -4.35 11.84
CA GLY A 220 1.26 -3.30 11.59
C GLY A 220 1.54 -2.45 10.36
N VAL A 221 2.66 -2.67 9.67
CA VAL A 221 3.03 -1.96 8.44
C VAL A 221 2.11 -2.39 7.30
N TYR A 222 1.51 -1.43 6.62
CA TYR A 222 0.89 -1.64 5.32
C TYR A 222 1.98 -1.63 4.25
N PHE A 223 1.92 -2.53 3.29
CA PHE A 223 2.92 -2.59 2.21
C PHE A 223 2.32 -3.06 0.90
N LEU A 224 2.91 -2.63 -0.20
CA LEU A 224 2.72 -3.24 -1.51
C LEU A 224 3.81 -4.30 -1.68
N GLY A 225 3.41 -5.52 -1.99
CA GLY A 225 4.34 -6.59 -2.36
C GLY A 225 5.26 -6.16 -3.51
N GLY A 226 6.41 -6.78 -3.62
CA GLY A 226 7.37 -6.48 -4.70
C GLY A 226 6.80 -6.82 -6.09
N SER A 227 7.30 -6.17 -7.13
CA SER A 227 7.03 -6.60 -8.49
C SER A 227 7.89 -7.84 -8.82
N ARG A 228 7.27 -8.87 -9.39
CA ARG A 228 7.98 -10.07 -9.88
C ARG A 228 8.83 -9.75 -11.12
N ASN A 229 8.42 -8.73 -11.86
CA ASN A 229 9.12 -8.29 -13.06
C ASN A 229 9.82 -6.95 -12.82
N ALA A 230 11.15 -6.98 -12.77
CA ALA A 230 11.96 -5.77 -12.59
C ALA A 230 11.70 -4.70 -13.67
N LEU A 231 11.33 -5.10 -14.89
CA LEU A 231 11.07 -4.18 -16.00
C LEU A 231 9.87 -3.28 -15.70
N ASP A 232 8.83 -3.78 -15.03
CA ASP A 232 7.64 -2.97 -14.71
C ASP A 232 8.00 -1.78 -13.82
N VAL A 233 8.87 -2.01 -12.83
CA VAL A 233 9.37 -0.94 -11.94
C VAL A 233 10.32 0.01 -12.67
N MET A 234 11.14 -0.51 -13.60
CA MET A 234 12.06 0.31 -14.39
C MET A 234 11.33 1.23 -15.38
N GLU A 235 10.18 0.80 -15.90
CA GLU A 235 9.37 1.55 -16.84
C GLU A 235 8.48 2.64 -16.20
N LEU A 236 8.49 2.75 -14.86
CA LEU A 236 7.77 3.82 -14.16
C LEU A 236 8.35 5.19 -14.56
N THR A 237 7.49 6.03 -15.10
CA THR A 237 7.83 7.38 -15.53
C THR A 237 7.61 8.40 -14.40
N TRP A 238 8.08 9.63 -14.62
CA TRP A 238 7.77 10.78 -13.77
C TRP A 238 6.27 10.95 -13.54
N ASN A 239 5.46 10.82 -14.57
CA ASN A 239 4.02 11.00 -14.47
C ASN A 239 3.35 9.88 -13.69
N ASP A 240 3.77 8.64 -13.88
CA ASP A 240 3.24 7.48 -13.13
C ASP A 240 3.45 7.66 -11.61
N LEU A 241 4.66 8.08 -11.22
CA LEU A 241 4.95 8.33 -9.80
C LEU A 241 4.14 9.50 -9.23
N ARG A 242 3.98 10.60 -9.99
CA ARG A 242 3.13 11.71 -9.56
C ARG A 242 1.68 11.28 -9.36
N GLU A 243 1.15 10.49 -10.29
CA GLU A 243 -0.22 9.98 -10.22
C GLU A 243 -0.40 9.07 -9.01
N LEU A 244 0.49 8.10 -8.80
CA LEU A 244 0.50 7.22 -7.64
C LEU A 244 0.51 8.01 -6.31
N LEU A 245 1.46 8.93 -6.17
CA LEU A 245 1.61 9.69 -4.93
C LEU A 245 0.46 10.70 -4.71
N THR A 246 -0.15 11.18 -5.78
CA THR A 246 -1.37 12.01 -5.70
C THR A 246 -2.55 11.18 -5.21
N ALA A 247 -2.76 9.98 -5.78
CA ALA A 247 -3.79 9.06 -5.35
C ALA A 247 -3.65 8.68 -3.87
N LEU A 248 -2.43 8.33 -3.43
CA LEU A 248 -2.14 8.02 -2.02
C LEU A 248 -2.48 9.17 -1.06
N ARG A 249 -2.18 10.43 -1.45
CA ARG A 249 -2.57 11.60 -0.66
C ARG A 249 -4.09 11.82 -0.63
N GLN A 250 -4.78 11.54 -1.74
CA GLN A 250 -6.23 11.69 -1.84
C GLN A 250 -6.97 10.64 -1.02
N MET A 251 -6.43 9.44 -0.93
CA MET A 251 -7.00 8.36 -0.11
C MET A 251 -7.05 8.71 1.38
N LYS A 252 -6.08 9.48 1.90
CA LYS A 252 -5.98 9.86 3.33
C LYS A 252 -6.03 8.68 4.31
N GLU A 253 -5.66 7.50 3.84
CA GLU A 253 -5.65 6.25 4.64
C GLU A 253 -4.36 6.07 5.42
N TYR A 254 -3.28 6.69 4.92
CA TYR A 254 -1.93 6.55 5.48
C TYR A 254 -1.45 7.89 6.00
N ASP A 255 -0.98 7.89 7.25
CA ASP A 255 -0.31 9.04 7.85
C ASP A 255 1.07 9.24 7.24
N LYS A 256 1.76 8.14 6.92
CA LYS A 256 3.08 8.12 6.30
C LYS A 256 3.16 7.15 5.13
N VAL A 257 3.85 7.58 4.08
CA VAL A 257 4.25 6.72 2.95
C VAL A 257 5.78 6.69 2.88
N ILE A 258 6.36 5.51 2.95
CA ILE A 258 7.79 5.28 2.87
C ILE A 258 8.11 4.66 1.51
N LEU A 259 8.83 5.42 0.69
CA LEU A 259 9.29 4.98 -0.62
C LEU A 259 10.74 4.52 -0.50
N ASP A 260 10.99 3.24 -0.67
CA ASP A 260 12.33 2.68 -0.76
C ASP A 260 12.77 2.65 -2.24
N ILE A 261 13.62 3.61 -2.60
CA ILE A 261 14.01 3.85 -3.99
C ILE A 261 15.35 3.17 -4.31
N GLY A 262 16.17 2.93 -3.29
CA GLY A 262 17.50 2.36 -3.44
C GLY A 262 18.52 3.33 -4.07
N THR A 263 19.28 2.85 -5.07
CA THR A 263 20.30 3.64 -5.77
C THR A 263 19.83 4.00 -7.18
N GLY A 264 19.96 5.27 -7.56
CA GLY A 264 19.65 5.71 -8.93
C GLY A 264 19.35 7.20 -9.02
N MET A 265 19.31 7.69 -10.26
CA MET A 265 18.97 9.07 -10.61
C MET A 265 18.12 9.13 -11.88
N GLY A 266 17.35 8.08 -12.18
CA GLY A 266 16.44 8.06 -13.30
C GLY A 266 15.18 8.92 -13.04
N GLU A 267 14.26 8.90 -13.99
CA GLU A 267 13.03 9.70 -13.90
C GLU A 267 12.18 9.35 -12.68
N LYS A 268 12.05 8.08 -12.40
CA LYS A 268 11.30 7.53 -11.27
C LYS A 268 11.89 8.01 -9.93
N GLU A 269 13.22 7.90 -9.76
CA GLU A 269 13.92 8.29 -8.55
C GLU A 269 13.79 9.81 -8.30
N ILE A 270 14.00 10.61 -9.33
CA ILE A 270 13.89 12.07 -9.25
C ILE A 270 12.43 12.47 -8.95
N ALA A 271 11.44 11.84 -9.58
CA ALA A 271 10.03 12.10 -9.32
C ALA A 271 9.67 11.79 -7.85
N ALA A 272 10.08 10.64 -7.34
CA ALA A 272 9.82 10.24 -5.98
C ALA A 272 10.44 11.22 -4.96
N MET A 273 11.72 11.59 -5.16
CA MET A 273 12.40 12.58 -4.32
C MET A 273 11.74 13.95 -4.39
N THR A 274 11.33 14.39 -5.57
CA THR A 274 10.68 15.70 -5.74
C THR A 274 9.32 15.75 -5.04
N CYS A 275 8.53 14.68 -5.15
CA CYS A 275 7.19 14.60 -4.54
C CYS A 275 7.22 14.31 -3.04
N ALA A 276 8.31 13.76 -2.51
CA ALA A 276 8.46 13.50 -1.09
C ALA A 276 8.54 14.80 -0.28
N GLY A 277 8.02 14.78 0.94
CA GLY A 277 8.18 15.85 1.93
C GLY A 277 9.57 15.84 2.57
N ARG A 278 10.19 14.64 2.64
CA ARG A 278 11.56 14.44 3.14
C ARG A 278 12.28 13.39 2.29
N VAL A 279 13.58 13.60 2.10
CA VAL A 279 14.48 12.65 1.42
C VAL A 279 15.49 12.16 2.45
N ILE A 280 15.55 10.86 2.68
CA ILE A 280 16.49 10.24 3.59
C ILE A 280 17.60 9.56 2.77
N ALA A 281 18.75 10.19 2.76
CA ALA A 281 19.93 9.64 2.08
C ALA A 281 20.73 8.75 3.03
N VAL A 282 20.83 7.46 2.72
CA VAL A 282 21.58 6.51 3.54
C VAL A 282 22.97 6.30 2.95
N THR A 283 24.01 6.37 3.77
CA THR A 283 25.40 6.17 3.38
C THR A 283 26.16 5.32 4.42
N GLY A 284 27.32 4.82 4.03
CA GLY A 284 28.30 4.21 4.94
C GLY A 284 29.41 5.19 5.32
N ASP A 285 30.30 4.75 6.21
CA ASP A 285 31.43 5.53 6.73
C ASP A 285 32.71 5.45 5.86
N SER A 286 32.70 4.65 4.80
CA SER A 286 33.89 4.47 3.95
C SER A 286 34.15 5.70 3.07
N GLU A 287 35.40 5.92 2.72
CA GLU A 287 35.81 6.99 1.79
C GLU A 287 35.10 6.89 0.44
N VAL A 288 34.86 5.67 -0.05
CA VAL A 288 34.14 5.43 -1.31
C VAL A 288 32.68 5.92 -1.18
N CYS A 289 32.03 5.66 -0.05
CA CYS A 289 30.66 6.13 0.21
C CYS A 289 30.60 7.66 0.26
N ARG A 290 31.59 8.29 0.92
CA ARG A 290 31.71 9.75 1.01
C ARG A 290 31.84 10.39 -0.37
N ILE A 291 32.79 9.92 -1.20
CA ILE A 291 33.03 10.45 -2.55
C ILE A 291 31.78 10.27 -3.44
N LYS A 292 31.15 9.09 -3.38
CA LYS A 292 29.93 8.83 -4.15
C LYS A 292 28.80 9.77 -3.71
N PHE A 293 28.63 9.99 -2.42
CA PHE A 293 27.60 10.87 -1.89
C PHE A 293 27.81 12.33 -2.31
N GLU A 294 29.03 12.84 -2.24
CA GLU A 294 29.37 14.20 -2.71
C GLU A 294 29.05 14.39 -4.20
N ARG A 295 29.42 13.39 -5.03
CA ARG A 295 29.08 13.41 -6.47
C ARG A 295 27.57 13.31 -6.72
N TYR A 296 26.88 12.51 -5.91
CA TYR A 296 25.42 12.37 -5.98
C TYR A 296 24.72 13.70 -5.68
N ILE A 297 25.13 14.40 -4.64
CA ILE A 297 24.61 15.73 -4.30
C ILE A 297 24.87 16.73 -5.42
N SER A 298 26.09 16.80 -5.95
CA SER A 298 26.40 17.70 -7.07
C SER A 298 25.54 17.43 -8.30
N ALA A 299 25.29 16.16 -8.61
CA ALA A 299 24.41 15.78 -9.71
C ALA A 299 22.94 16.15 -9.43
N LEU A 300 22.46 15.96 -8.20
CA LEU A 300 21.11 16.38 -7.80
C LEU A 300 20.91 17.89 -7.91
N GLN A 301 21.88 18.70 -7.50
CA GLN A 301 21.84 20.16 -7.65
C GLN A 301 21.69 20.57 -9.12
N SER A 302 22.42 19.92 -10.04
CA SER A 302 22.28 20.17 -11.47
C SER A 302 20.87 19.77 -11.99
N VAL A 303 20.29 18.68 -11.47
CA VAL A 303 18.92 18.27 -11.81
C VAL A 303 17.88 19.27 -11.27
N GLU A 304 18.07 19.79 -10.05
CA GLU A 304 17.22 20.80 -9.45
C GLU A 304 17.17 22.09 -10.28
N GLU A 305 18.33 22.56 -10.73
CA GLU A 305 18.43 23.74 -11.60
C GLU A 305 17.69 23.52 -12.93
N GLN A 306 17.87 22.38 -13.57
CA GLN A 306 17.26 22.05 -14.84
C GLN A 306 15.74 21.86 -14.75
N ARG A 307 15.25 21.19 -13.71
CA ARG A 307 13.85 20.81 -13.55
C ARG A 307 13.06 21.75 -12.63
N LYS A 308 13.70 22.73 -12.03
CA LYS A 308 13.14 23.63 -10.98
C LYS A 308 12.51 22.80 -9.84
N ALA A 309 13.21 21.74 -9.45
CA ALA A 309 12.81 20.87 -8.38
C ALA A 309 13.48 21.30 -7.06
N ASP A 310 12.91 20.91 -5.93
CA ASP A 310 13.46 21.09 -4.60
C ASP A 310 13.64 19.71 -3.94
N ILE A 311 14.87 19.23 -3.86
CA ILE A 311 15.24 17.93 -3.32
C ILE A 311 16.26 18.05 -2.18
N CYS A 312 17.34 18.78 -2.43
CA CYS A 312 18.47 18.87 -1.50
C CYS A 312 18.10 19.60 -0.20
N SER A 313 17.22 20.60 -0.25
CA SER A 313 16.80 21.37 0.94
C SER A 313 16.06 20.53 1.99
N LYS A 314 15.38 19.45 1.55
CA LYS A 314 14.60 18.54 2.40
C LYS A 314 15.30 17.22 2.65
N MET A 315 16.61 17.13 2.27
CA MET A 315 17.41 15.92 2.44
C MET A 315 17.99 15.86 3.85
N LEU A 316 17.92 14.66 4.43
CA LEU A 316 18.58 14.29 5.67
C LEU A 316 19.54 13.14 5.39
N LEU A 317 20.73 13.20 5.97
CA LEU A 317 21.74 12.14 5.81
C LEU A 317 21.72 11.19 7.01
N VAL A 318 21.75 9.91 6.74
CA VAL A 318 21.84 8.85 7.71
C VAL A 318 23.05 7.99 7.42
N TYR A 319 23.94 7.86 8.41
CA TYR A 319 25.02 6.90 8.37
C TYR A 319 24.55 5.55 8.89
N ASN A 320 24.86 4.48 8.16
CA ASN A 320 24.51 3.12 8.56
C ASN A 320 25.75 2.22 8.53
N LYS A 321 25.73 1.17 9.34
CA LYS A 321 26.84 0.19 9.50
C LYS A 321 28.14 0.82 10.02
N VAL A 322 28.03 1.87 10.83
CA VAL A 322 29.19 2.58 11.38
C VAL A 322 29.77 1.78 12.56
N PRO A 323 31.10 1.59 12.63
CA PRO A 323 31.73 0.88 13.73
C PRO A 323 31.62 1.60 15.07
N ARG A 324 31.64 2.94 15.05
CA ARG A 324 31.54 3.83 16.23
C ARG A 324 30.63 5.00 15.91
N THR A 325 29.53 5.09 16.61
CA THR A 325 28.52 6.16 16.41
C THR A 325 28.95 7.52 16.92
N GLU A 326 30.00 7.59 17.74
CA GLU A 326 30.49 8.81 18.38
C GLU A 326 31.40 9.66 17.50
N GLN A 327 31.95 9.11 16.43
CA GLN A 327 32.84 9.79 15.50
C GLN A 327 32.25 9.75 14.09
N LEU A 328 31.54 10.83 13.73
CA LEU A 328 31.03 10.98 12.37
C LEU A 328 32.19 11.36 11.43
N PRO A 329 32.21 10.82 10.21
CA PRO A 329 33.12 11.27 9.16
C PRO A 329 32.94 12.77 8.88
N GLU A 330 34.04 13.49 8.66
CA GLU A 330 33.95 14.89 8.19
C GLU A 330 33.20 14.95 6.86
N GLN A 331 32.19 15.78 6.82
CA GLN A 331 31.40 16.04 5.61
C GLN A 331 31.86 17.30 4.90
N GLN A 332 31.98 17.22 3.58
CA GLN A 332 32.21 18.39 2.72
C GLN A 332 30.89 18.98 2.17
N CYS A 333 29.76 18.26 2.27
CA CYS A 333 28.45 18.72 1.81
C CYS A 333 27.58 19.20 2.97
N GLN A 334 26.77 20.23 2.71
CA GLN A 334 25.90 20.87 3.74
C GLN A 334 24.56 20.12 3.94
N VAL A 335 24.57 18.78 3.97
CA VAL A 335 23.37 18.01 4.27
C VAL A 335 23.31 17.68 5.75
N ARG A 336 22.18 17.98 6.40
CA ARG A 336 22.01 17.73 7.84
C ARG A 336 22.05 16.23 8.13
N VAL A 337 22.87 15.82 9.08
CA VAL A 337 22.90 14.45 9.60
C VAL A 337 21.75 14.26 10.58
N ALA A 338 20.89 13.27 10.29
CA ALA A 338 19.75 12.91 11.14
C ALA A 338 20.07 11.78 12.10
N GLY A 339 20.97 10.85 11.73
CA GLY A 339 21.26 9.71 12.57
C GLY A 339 22.49 8.92 12.11
N CYS A 340 22.95 8.06 13.02
CA CYS A 340 24.09 7.19 12.81
C CYS A 340 23.79 5.82 13.42
N PHE A 341 23.61 4.79 12.60
CA PHE A 341 23.25 3.45 13.04
C PHE A 341 24.47 2.54 13.05
N PRO A 342 24.66 1.77 14.15
CA PRO A 342 25.81 0.87 14.25
C PRO A 342 25.67 -0.33 13.31
N ARG A 343 26.82 -0.96 12.99
CA ARG A 343 26.83 -2.27 12.35
C ARG A 343 26.30 -3.31 13.33
N ILE A 344 25.25 -4.02 12.90
CA ILE A 344 24.69 -5.16 13.62
C ILE A 344 25.21 -6.44 12.97
N GLU A 345 26.02 -7.21 13.68
CA GLU A 345 26.72 -8.36 13.10
C GLU A 345 25.94 -9.68 13.19
N ASN A 346 25.02 -9.80 14.16
CA ASN A 346 24.29 -11.05 14.44
C ASN A 346 22.80 -10.88 14.24
N GLY A 347 22.18 -11.83 13.53
CA GLY A 347 20.75 -11.93 13.29
C GLY A 347 20.40 -12.11 11.82
N ASP A 348 19.22 -12.60 11.56
CA ASP A 348 18.62 -12.57 10.23
C ASP A 348 18.24 -11.14 9.83
N TYR A 349 17.87 -10.96 8.57
CA TYR A 349 17.59 -9.62 8.05
C TYR A 349 16.42 -8.93 8.77
N SER A 350 15.33 -9.67 9.04
CA SER A 350 14.17 -9.15 9.76
C SER A 350 14.51 -8.75 11.20
N GLY A 351 15.31 -9.56 11.91
CA GLY A 351 15.77 -9.24 13.25
C GLY A 351 16.69 -8.02 13.32
N ILE A 352 17.53 -7.79 12.28
CA ILE A 352 18.34 -6.57 12.16
C ILE A 352 17.43 -5.34 12.00
N VAL A 353 16.43 -5.41 11.12
CA VAL A 353 15.44 -4.34 10.91
C VAL A 353 14.71 -4.04 12.22
N GLY A 354 14.21 -5.07 12.93
CA GLY A 354 13.50 -4.89 14.21
C GLY A 354 14.36 -4.22 15.30
N ARG A 355 15.66 -4.55 15.37
CA ARG A 355 16.57 -3.89 16.32
C ARG A 355 16.79 -2.42 15.99
N ILE A 356 16.96 -2.08 14.72
CA ILE A 356 17.09 -0.68 14.27
C ILE A 356 15.79 0.07 14.53
N ALA A 357 14.63 -0.54 14.27
CA ALA A 357 13.31 0.05 14.53
C ALA A 357 13.07 0.41 16.01
N GLY A 358 13.78 -0.26 16.94
CA GLY A 358 13.74 0.05 18.36
C GLY A 358 14.70 1.15 18.82
N MET A 359 15.55 1.71 17.96
CA MET A 359 16.51 2.76 18.32
C MET A 359 15.85 4.14 18.27
N GLU A 360 16.09 4.96 19.31
CA GLU A 360 15.55 6.33 19.37
C GLU A 360 15.91 7.22 18.18
N MET A 361 17.08 6.99 17.60
CA MET A 361 17.59 7.75 16.43
C MET A 361 16.66 7.68 15.20
N ILE A 362 15.81 6.66 15.11
CA ILE A 362 14.82 6.54 14.03
C ILE A 362 13.90 7.78 13.99
N HIS A 363 13.60 8.37 15.14
CA HIS A 363 12.71 9.52 15.26
C HIS A 363 13.35 10.85 14.84
N ASN A 364 14.67 10.91 14.70
CA ASN A 364 15.37 12.11 14.22
C ASN A 364 15.19 12.35 12.71
N MET A 365 14.65 11.35 11.99
CA MET A 365 14.31 11.46 10.57
C MET A 365 12.91 12.08 10.32
N ARG A 366 12.29 12.54 11.38
CA ARG A 366 10.99 13.23 11.34
C ARG A 366 11.04 14.57 10.63
#